data_5637ca48e18f70356e46cf801eeefe1b
#
_entry.id   5637ca48e18f70356e46cf801eeefe1b
#
_cell.length_a   1.000
_cell.length_b   1.000
_cell.length_c   1.000
_cell.angle_alpha   90.00
_cell.angle_beta   90.00
_cell.angle_gamma   90.00
#
_symmetry.space_group_name_H-M   'P 1'
#
loop_
_entity.id
_entity.type
_entity.pdbx_description
1 polymer ?
#
loop_
_entity_poly.entity_id
_entity_poly.type
_entity_poly.pdbx_seq_one_letter_code
_entity_poly.pdbx_strand_id
1 'polypeptide(L)'
;MTVINSNISAIRASNASNSANKMLGLAQERLATGKRINSAKDDAAGLAIATKMTADVRAMGQGIRNSNDGISLAQTGEGALQEVTNMMQRVRELAVQSKSGTYSTDDRSSMNAEVGELQKQIDDVLTNTKFNGVTLFSKTAGTDVSVVIATGGSATDAVTLTSKGIDGTKLTSTALDVTDAAKAATTITNIDDTLKQVTATRASLGAGQNRLESVVNNLTNNATNLSDARSRIEDTDYSSETTAMAKAQILSQASTAMIAQANQSQQNVLSLLR
;
A
#
# COMPACT_ATOMS: atom_id res chain seq x y z
N MET A 1 53.25 -38.84 -24.54
CA MET A 1 54.44 -38.99 -23.70
C MET A 1 54.03 -39.65 -22.40
N THR A 2 54.45 -40.87 -22.19
CA THR A 2 54.18 -41.62 -20.96
C THR A 2 55.22 -41.24 -19.92
N VAL A 3 54.98 -40.23 -19.10
CA VAL A 3 55.76 -39.85 -17.92
C VAL A 3 55.31 -40.72 -16.75
N ILE A 4 56.30 -41.46 -16.16
CA ILE A 4 56.00 -42.45 -15.11
C ILE A 4 55.76 -41.79 -13.75
N ASN A 5 56.36 -40.63 -13.51
CA ASN A 5 56.31 -39.98 -12.21
C ASN A 5 55.20 -39.01 -12.02
N SER A 6 54.38 -38.71 -13.06
CA SER A 6 53.25 -37.81 -13.01
C SER A 6 52.08 -38.32 -13.84
N ASN A 7 50.96 -38.65 -13.18
CA ASN A 7 49.75 -39.09 -13.87
C ASN A 7 48.89 -37.88 -14.28
N ILE A 8 49.26 -37.24 -15.42
CA ILE A 8 48.60 -36.06 -15.94
C ILE A 8 47.11 -36.34 -16.26
N SER A 9 46.78 -37.56 -16.69
CA SER A 9 45.41 -37.97 -16.97
C SER A 9 44.55 -38.02 -15.72
N ALA A 10 45.09 -38.53 -14.60
CA ALA A 10 44.40 -38.54 -13.32
C ALA A 10 44.21 -37.13 -12.75
N ILE A 11 45.24 -36.25 -12.91
CA ILE A 11 45.13 -34.85 -12.48
C ILE A 11 44.05 -34.10 -13.27
N ARG A 12 44.00 -34.28 -14.60
CA ARG A 12 42.95 -33.70 -15.45
C ARG A 12 41.55 -34.21 -15.09
N ALA A 13 41.42 -35.51 -14.84
CA ALA A 13 40.14 -36.11 -14.42
C ALA A 13 39.73 -35.63 -13.02
N SER A 14 40.68 -35.44 -12.10
CA SER A 14 40.40 -34.85 -10.77
C SER A 14 39.93 -33.41 -10.87
N ASN A 15 40.56 -32.58 -11.70
CA ASN A 15 40.11 -31.21 -11.93
C ASN A 15 38.72 -31.14 -12.58
N ALA A 16 38.43 -32.07 -13.53
CA ALA A 16 37.08 -32.17 -14.12
C ALA A 16 36.02 -32.61 -13.08
N SER A 17 36.38 -33.57 -12.21
CA SER A 17 35.52 -33.99 -11.10
C SER A 17 35.18 -32.83 -10.13
N ASN A 18 36.24 -32.08 -9.73
CA ASN A 18 36.04 -30.91 -8.86
C ASN A 18 35.17 -29.83 -9.50
N SER A 19 35.34 -29.58 -10.81
CA SER A 19 34.52 -28.64 -11.54
C SER A 19 33.06 -29.13 -11.66
N ALA A 20 32.84 -30.41 -11.94
CA ALA A 20 31.50 -31.02 -12.01
C ALA A 20 30.79 -30.93 -10.63
N ASN A 21 31.50 -31.23 -9.55
CA ASN A 21 30.93 -31.12 -8.19
C ASN A 21 30.57 -29.69 -7.80
N LYS A 22 31.38 -28.70 -8.22
CA LYS A 22 31.02 -27.28 -8.03
C LYS A 22 29.78 -26.89 -8.80
N MET A 23 29.67 -27.33 -10.08
CA MET A 23 28.47 -27.09 -10.89
C MET A 23 27.22 -27.78 -10.32
N LEU A 24 27.39 -28.99 -9.81
CA LEU A 24 26.32 -29.75 -9.17
C LEU A 24 25.80 -29.01 -7.90
N GLY A 25 26.71 -28.57 -7.04
CA GLY A 25 26.34 -27.79 -5.84
C GLY A 25 25.61 -26.50 -6.17
N LEU A 26 26.07 -25.76 -7.19
CA LEU A 26 25.41 -24.52 -7.64
C LEU A 26 24.01 -24.78 -8.19
N ALA A 27 23.85 -25.82 -9.02
CA ALA A 27 22.55 -26.19 -9.56
C ALA A 27 21.58 -26.64 -8.45
N GLN A 28 22.06 -27.39 -7.46
CA GLN A 28 21.26 -27.79 -6.29
C GLN A 28 20.83 -26.58 -5.46
N GLU A 29 21.71 -25.62 -5.22
CA GLU A 29 21.42 -24.38 -4.49
C GLU A 29 20.33 -23.57 -5.20
N ARG A 30 20.47 -23.38 -6.53
CA ARG A 30 19.49 -22.66 -7.36
C ARG A 30 18.12 -23.34 -7.41
N LEU A 31 18.10 -24.66 -7.54
CA LEU A 31 16.87 -25.44 -7.51
C LEU A 31 16.20 -25.41 -6.13
N ALA A 32 16.97 -25.44 -5.04
CA ALA A 32 16.45 -25.42 -3.69
C ALA A 32 15.87 -24.06 -3.30
N THR A 33 16.47 -22.95 -3.78
CA THR A 33 16.03 -21.60 -3.49
C THR A 33 15.03 -21.06 -4.51
N GLY A 34 14.97 -21.66 -5.71
CA GLY A 34 14.22 -21.14 -6.86
C GLY A 34 14.85 -19.90 -7.50
N LYS A 35 16.05 -19.48 -7.06
CA LYS A 35 16.72 -18.26 -7.49
C LYS A 35 18.01 -18.55 -8.22
N ARG A 36 18.21 -17.85 -9.33
CA ARG A 36 19.45 -17.86 -10.11
C ARG A 36 20.57 -17.09 -9.38
N ILE A 37 20.18 -16.00 -8.68
CA ILE A 37 21.09 -15.12 -7.92
C ILE A 37 20.79 -15.31 -6.44
N ASN A 38 21.67 -16.02 -5.72
CA ASN A 38 21.56 -16.25 -4.28
C ASN A 38 22.51 -15.36 -3.47
N SER A 39 23.63 -14.99 -4.07
CA SER A 39 24.67 -14.22 -3.40
C SER A 39 25.26 -13.14 -4.31
N ALA A 40 25.94 -12.15 -3.73
CA ALA A 40 26.65 -11.13 -4.49
C ALA A 40 27.77 -11.69 -5.37
N LYS A 41 28.23 -12.94 -5.11
CA LYS A 41 29.21 -13.65 -5.91
C LYS A 41 28.65 -14.10 -7.24
N ASP A 42 27.35 -14.41 -7.30
CA ASP A 42 26.69 -14.91 -8.52
C ASP A 42 26.47 -13.78 -9.53
N ASP A 43 25.95 -12.64 -9.06
CA ASP A 43 25.76 -11.41 -9.84
C ASP A 43 25.52 -10.23 -8.88
N ALA A 44 26.55 -9.43 -8.65
CA ALA A 44 26.47 -8.28 -7.75
C ALA A 44 25.55 -7.18 -8.29
N ALA A 45 25.53 -6.97 -9.60
CA ALA A 45 24.68 -5.95 -10.23
C ALA A 45 23.21 -6.38 -10.24
N GLY A 46 22.93 -7.62 -10.62
CA GLY A 46 21.59 -8.21 -10.60
C GLY A 46 21.00 -8.22 -9.18
N LEU A 47 21.81 -8.60 -8.18
CA LEU A 47 21.37 -8.59 -6.78
C LEU A 47 21.04 -7.18 -6.28
N ALA A 48 21.84 -6.17 -6.62
CA ALA A 48 21.58 -4.78 -6.24
C ALA A 48 20.24 -4.28 -6.85
N ILE A 49 20.00 -4.58 -8.13
CA ILE A 49 18.76 -4.23 -8.83
C ILE A 49 17.56 -4.97 -8.21
N ALA A 50 17.66 -6.28 -8.00
CA ALA A 50 16.59 -7.10 -7.42
C ALA A 50 16.25 -6.66 -5.97
N THR A 51 17.27 -6.28 -5.19
CA THR A 51 17.09 -5.76 -3.83
C THR A 51 16.34 -4.42 -3.85
N LYS A 52 16.72 -3.50 -4.76
CA LYS A 52 16.01 -2.23 -4.95
C LYS A 52 14.56 -2.45 -5.38
N MET A 53 14.34 -3.30 -6.39
CA MET A 53 12.97 -3.64 -6.84
C MET A 53 12.14 -4.25 -5.71
N THR A 54 12.74 -5.09 -4.86
CA THR A 54 12.07 -5.67 -3.69
C THR A 54 11.68 -4.59 -2.68
N ALA A 55 12.53 -3.60 -2.44
CA ALA A 55 12.22 -2.47 -1.58
C ALA A 55 11.07 -1.63 -2.15
N ASP A 56 11.10 -1.35 -3.46
CA ASP A 56 10.07 -0.58 -4.15
C ASP A 56 8.71 -1.31 -4.13
N VAL A 57 8.68 -2.62 -4.40
CA VAL A 57 7.44 -3.45 -4.32
C VAL A 57 6.86 -3.44 -2.90
N ARG A 58 7.71 -3.54 -1.87
CA ARG A 58 7.27 -3.46 -0.47
C ARG A 58 6.71 -2.08 -0.12
N ALA A 59 7.37 -1.01 -0.59
CA ALA A 59 6.91 0.37 -0.41
C ALA A 59 5.55 0.59 -1.08
N MET A 60 5.37 0.13 -2.33
CA MET A 60 4.09 0.16 -3.03
C MET A 60 3.01 -0.62 -2.29
N GLY A 61 3.32 -1.80 -1.77
CA GLY A 61 2.39 -2.59 -0.96
C GLY A 61 1.96 -1.86 0.32
N GLN A 62 2.85 -1.10 0.96
CA GLN A 62 2.49 -0.25 2.09
C GLN A 62 1.66 0.96 1.63
N GLY A 63 2.01 1.57 0.51
CA GLY A 63 1.26 2.67 -0.09
C GLY A 63 -0.20 2.29 -0.42
N ILE A 64 -0.42 1.07 -0.92
CA ILE A 64 -1.77 0.52 -1.15
C ILE A 64 -2.55 0.41 0.17
N ARG A 65 -1.94 -0.10 1.24
CA ARG A 65 -2.60 -0.19 2.55
C ARG A 65 -2.93 1.20 3.10
N ASN A 66 -1.97 2.11 3.07
CA ASN A 66 -2.18 3.49 3.51
C ASN A 66 -3.30 4.19 2.72
N SER A 67 -3.37 3.94 1.41
CA SER A 67 -4.43 4.49 0.54
C SER A 67 -5.81 3.96 0.93
N ASN A 68 -5.93 2.65 1.24
CA ASN A 68 -7.18 2.06 1.72
C ASN A 68 -7.58 2.60 3.10
N ASP A 69 -6.63 2.85 3.98
CA ASP A 69 -6.87 3.51 5.27
C ASP A 69 -7.38 4.95 5.05
N GLY A 70 -6.80 5.67 4.09
CA GLY A 70 -7.26 7.00 3.68
C GLY A 70 -8.68 6.99 3.11
N ILE A 71 -9.04 6.00 2.30
CA ILE A 71 -10.41 5.80 1.79
C ILE A 71 -11.36 5.54 2.96
N SER A 72 -11.01 4.69 3.91
CA SER A 72 -11.83 4.39 5.10
C SER A 72 -12.02 5.62 5.98
N LEU A 73 -10.98 6.45 6.14
CA LEU A 73 -11.05 7.74 6.83
C LEU A 73 -12.05 8.67 6.14
N ALA A 74 -11.96 8.81 4.82
CA ALA A 74 -12.86 9.67 4.06
C ALA A 74 -14.32 9.18 4.10
N GLN A 75 -14.55 7.86 4.04
CA GLN A 75 -15.88 7.25 4.20
C GLN A 75 -16.47 7.49 5.60
N THR A 76 -15.65 7.42 6.64
CA THR A 76 -16.06 7.75 8.02
C THR A 76 -16.49 9.21 8.11
N GLY A 77 -15.71 10.12 7.52
CA GLY A 77 -16.08 11.54 7.45
C GLY A 77 -17.35 11.78 6.65
N GLU A 78 -17.51 11.12 5.52
CA GLU A 78 -18.71 11.26 4.68
C GLU A 78 -19.97 10.76 5.40
N GLY A 79 -19.90 9.62 6.09
CA GLY A 79 -21.02 9.10 6.88
C GLY A 79 -21.45 10.08 7.97
N ALA A 80 -20.51 10.66 8.71
CA ALA A 80 -20.79 11.67 9.70
C ALA A 80 -21.45 12.93 9.11
N LEU A 81 -20.94 13.43 7.96
CA LEU A 81 -21.49 14.59 7.28
C LEU A 81 -22.87 14.33 6.67
N GLN A 82 -23.19 13.08 6.33
CA GLN A 82 -24.54 12.72 5.91
C GLN A 82 -25.56 12.92 7.04
N GLU A 83 -25.23 12.47 8.26
CA GLU A 83 -26.10 12.68 9.43
C GLU A 83 -26.21 14.16 9.78
N VAL A 84 -25.12 14.92 9.71
CA VAL A 84 -25.13 16.38 9.88
C VAL A 84 -26.05 17.02 8.84
N THR A 85 -26.01 16.58 7.60
CA THR A 85 -26.90 17.08 6.53
C THR A 85 -28.36 16.81 6.84
N ASN A 86 -28.72 15.61 7.30
CA ASN A 86 -30.08 15.23 7.68
C ASN A 86 -30.61 16.12 8.83
N MET A 87 -29.81 16.30 9.87
CA MET A 87 -30.14 17.16 11.01
C MET A 87 -30.31 18.63 10.59
N MET A 88 -29.42 19.15 9.75
CA MET A 88 -29.53 20.52 9.23
C MET A 88 -30.80 20.72 8.39
N GLN A 89 -31.17 19.75 7.58
CA GLN A 89 -32.44 19.80 6.83
C GLN A 89 -33.64 19.83 7.78
N ARG A 90 -33.62 19.07 8.88
CA ARG A 90 -34.65 19.10 9.89
C ARG A 90 -34.75 20.44 10.60
N VAL A 91 -33.58 21.04 10.97
CA VAL A 91 -33.56 22.42 11.53
C VAL A 91 -34.15 23.43 10.54
N ARG A 92 -33.83 23.27 9.23
CA ARG A 92 -34.37 24.14 8.19
C ARG A 92 -35.91 24.02 8.07
N GLU A 93 -36.44 22.79 8.14
CA GLU A 93 -37.88 22.55 8.15
C GLU A 93 -38.57 23.27 9.33
N LEU A 94 -38.05 23.09 10.54
CA LEU A 94 -38.52 23.75 11.76
C LEU A 94 -38.45 25.28 11.66
N ALA A 95 -37.37 25.80 11.07
CA ALA A 95 -37.22 27.25 10.86
C ALA A 95 -38.24 27.79 9.83
N VAL A 96 -38.49 27.06 8.75
CA VAL A 96 -39.54 27.42 7.79
C VAL A 96 -40.92 27.37 8.43
N GLN A 97 -41.19 26.36 9.26
CA GLN A 97 -42.44 26.22 10.01
C GLN A 97 -42.60 27.39 10.99
N SER A 98 -41.60 27.72 11.80
CA SER A 98 -41.63 28.81 12.76
C SER A 98 -41.79 30.21 12.12
N LYS A 99 -41.29 30.38 10.88
CA LYS A 99 -41.43 31.63 10.12
C LYS A 99 -42.88 31.92 9.76
N SER A 100 -43.77 30.90 9.72
CA SER A 100 -45.19 31.09 9.42
C SER A 100 -45.89 31.88 10.53
N GLY A 101 -46.73 32.83 10.16
CA GLY A 101 -47.56 33.64 11.11
C GLY A 101 -48.68 32.85 11.79
N THR A 102 -48.86 31.57 11.49
CA THR A 102 -49.89 30.71 12.04
C THR A 102 -49.56 30.11 13.40
N TYR A 103 -48.29 30.18 13.83
CA TYR A 103 -47.81 29.58 15.08
C TYR A 103 -47.72 30.62 16.22
N SER A 104 -48.12 30.19 17.42
CA SER A 104 -48.01 30.98 18.65
C SER A 104 -46.57 31.07 19.14
N THR A 105 -46.31 31.92 20.14
CA THR A 105 -44.99 32.00 20.78
C THR A 105 -44.63 30.71 21.50
N ASP A 106 -45.59 29.99 22.07
CA ASP A 106 -45.37 28.74 22.79
C ASP A 106 -45.00 27.60 21.80
N ASP A 107 -45.67 27.56 20.63
CA ASP A 107 -45.36 26.62 19.56
C ASP A 107 -43.92 26.83 19.05
N ARG A 108 -43.55 28.08 18.85
CA ARG A 108 -42.15 28.44 18.43
C ARG A 108 -41.13 28.09 19.49
N SER A 109 -41.45 28.25 20.77
CA SER A 109 -40.60 27.86 21.88
C SER A 109 -40.35 26.33 21.86
N SER A 110 -41.41 25.56 21.60
CA SER A 110 -41.30 24.09 21.47
C SER A 110 -40.47 23.68 20.28
N MET A 111 -40.63 24.32 19.11
CA MET A 111 -39.76 24.10 17.93
C MET A 111 -38.34 24.49 18.20
N ASN A 112 -38.09 25.59 18.96
CA ASN A 112 -36.75 26.03 19.32
C ASN A 112 -36.04 25.05 20.28
N ALA A 113 -36.79 24.38 21.15
CA ALA A 113 -36.21 23.30 21.98
C ALA A 113 -35.69 22.13 21.13
N GLU A 114 -36.46 21.70 20.11
CA GLU A 114 -36.02 20.65 19.17
C GLU A 114 -34.80 21.10 18.36
N VAL A 115 -34.79 22.32 17.86
CA VAL A 115 -33.64 22.93 17.16
C VAL A 115 -32.42 22.95 18.07
N GLY A 116 -32.59 23.27 19.36
CA GLY A 116 -31.48 23.25 20.33
C GLY A 116 -30.84 21.86 20.54
N GLU A 117 -31.67 20.82 20.60
CA GLU A 117 -31.13 19.43 20.70
C GLU A 117 -30.45 18.97 19.40
N LEU A 118 -31.06 19.29 18.24
CA LEU A 118 -30.42 18.99 16.95
C LEU A 118 -29.09 19.74 16.80
N GLN A 119 -29.02 20.99 17.23
CA GLN A 119 -27.78 21.79 17.21
C GLN A 119 -26.68 21.17 18.07
N LYS A 120 -27.02 20.72 19.29
CA LYS A 120 -26.05 20.02 20.16
C LYS A 120 -25.53 18.75 19.49
N GLN A 121 -26.41 17.98 18.89
CA GLN A 121 -26.04 16.74 18.20
C GLN A 121 -25.16 17.02 16.97
N ILE A 122 -25.44 18.06 16.20
CA ILE A 122 -24.57 18.49 15.09
C ILE A 122 -23.19 18.88 15.61
N ASP A 123 -23.13 19.64 16.71
CA ASP A 123 -21.88 20.06 17.32
C ASP A 123 -21.07 18.87 17.84
N ASP A 124 -21.73 17.89 18.46
CA ASP A 124 -21.13 16.65 18.94
C ASP A 124 -20.55 15.82 17.80
N VAL A 125 -21.27 15.67 16.71
CA VAL A 125 -20.79 14.93 15.53
C VAL A 125 -19.56 15.63 14.94
N LEU A 126 -19.59 16.95 14.74
CA LEU A 126 -18.47 17.69 14.18
C LEU A 126 -17.23 17.71 15.08
N THR A 127 -17.42 17.66 16.41
CA THR A 127 -16.32 17.71 17.39
C THR A 127 -15.72 16.33 17.66
N ASN A 128 -16.57 15.31 17.77
CA ASN A 128 -16.19 14.00 18.28
C ASN A 128 -15.91 12.97 17.17
N THR A 129 -16.22 13.28 15.89
CA THR A 129 -15.88 12.38 14.80
C THR A 129 -14.36 12.34 14.58
N LYS A 130 -13.79 11.18 14.88
CA LYS A 130 -12.34 10.91 14.76
C LYS A 130 -12.13 9.59 14.07
N PHE A 131 -11.05 9.50 13.32
CA PHE A 131 -10.54 8.24 12.78
C PHE A 131 -9.18 7.94 13.40
N ASN A 132 -9.09 6.87 14.17
CA ASN A 132 -7.86 6.50 14.90
C ASN A 132 -7.22 7.67 15.68
N GLY A 133 -8.05 8.48 16.36
CA GLY A 133 -7.61 9.65 17.15
C GLY A 133 -7.40 10.94 16.35
N VAL A 134 -7.40 10.88 15.01
CA VAL A 134 -7.30 12.06 14.14
C VAL A 134 -8.66 12.70 14.00
N THR A 135 -8.78 13.99 14.36
CA THR A 135 -10.01 14.77 14.19
C THR A 135 -10.23 15.05 12.70
N LEU A 136 -11.46 14.81 12.22
CA LEU A 136 -11.78 14.92 10.78
C LEU A 136 -12.33 16.28 10.38
N PHE A 137 -12.89 17.06 11.31
CA PHE A 137 -13.56 18.33 11.01
C PHE A 137 -13.00 19.46 11.86
N SER A 138 -13.01 20.66 11.28
CA SER A 138 -12.77 21.93 11.98
C SER A 138 -14.04 22.76 12.03
N LYS A 139 -14.32 23.35 13.18
CA LYS A 139 -15.45 24.30 13.36
C LYS A 139 -15.03 25.75 13.12
N THR A 140 -13.80 25.98 12.68
CA THR A 140 -13.32 27.32 12.37
C THR A 140 -13.38 27.55 10.87
N ALA A 141 -14.13 28.56 10.46
CA ALA A 141 -14.25 28.93 9.05
C ALA A 141 -12.86 29.17 8.43
N GLY A 142 -12.62 28.56 7.27
CA GLY A 142 -11.35 28.71 6.54
C GLY A 142 -10.17 27.95 7.14
N THR A 143 -10.37 27.18 8.21
CA THR A 143 -9.33 26.29 8.76
C THR A 143 -9.60 24.86 8.33
N ASP A 144 -8.94 24.44 7.27
CA ASP A 144 -9.09 23.10 6.70
C ASP A 144 -8.31 22.07 7.52
N VAL A 145 -8.88 20.89 7.71
CA VAL A 145 -8.17 19.71 8.22
C VAL A 145 -7.60 18.94 7.05
N SER A 146 -6.29 18.81 7.01
CA SER A 146 -5.59 18.09 5.95
C SER A 146 -4.87 16.87 6.51
N VAL A 147 -5.18 15.70 5.98
CA VAL A 147 -4.52 14.43 6.32
C VAL A 147 -3.71 13.97 5.12
N VAL A 148 -2.40 13.83 5.32
CA VAL A 148 -1.47 13.39 4.27
C VAL A 148 -1.36 11.88 4.30
N ILE A 149 -1.73 11.23 3.20
CA ILE A 149 -1.65 9.78 3.01
C ILE A 149 -0.41 9.48 2.18
N ALA A 150 0.60 8.85 2.77
CA ALA A 150 1.80 8.42 2.05
C ALA A 150 1.48 7.21 1.16
N THR A 151 1.68 7.37 -0.14
CA THR A 151 1.31 6.38 -1.16
C THR A 151 2.51 5.68 -1.80
N GLY A 152 3.73 6.07 -1.44
CA GLY A 152 4.95 5.50 -2.03
C GLY A 152 6.16 5.57 -1.11
N GLY A 153 7.32 5.21 -1.67
CA GLY A 153 8.60 5.21 -0.96
C GLY A 153 9.32 6.56 -0.93
N SER A 154 8.83 7.56 -1.67
CA SER A 154 9.39 8.91 -1.69
C SER A 154 8.57 9.86 -0.80
N ALA A 155 9.22 10.85 -0.22
CA ALA A 155 8.55 11.88 0.58
C ALA A 155 7.53 12.71 -0.23
N THR A 156 7.63 12.70 -1.56
CA THR A 156 6.72 13.38 -2.49
C THR A 156 5.51 12.52 -2.89
N ASP A 157 5.55 11.22 -2.63
CA ASP A 157 4.50 10.28 -3.01
C ASP A 157 3.40 10.30 -1.94
N ALA A 158 2.56 11.32 -1.98
CA ALA A 158 1.48 11.48 -1.02
C ALA A 158 0.21 12.05 -1.67
N VAL A 159 -0.93 11.65 -1.13
CA VAL A 159 -2.24 12.23 -1.43
C VAL A 159 -2.74 12.92 -0.17
N THR A 160 -3.07 14.20 -0.28
CA THR A 160 -3.68 14.95 0.81
C THR A 160 -5.19 14.89 0.68
N LEU A 161 -5.85 14.37 1.72
CA LEU A 161 -7.28 14.49 1.93
C LEU A 161 -7.54 15.78 2.69
N THR A 162 -8.41 16.62 2.15
CA THR A 162 -8.74 17.90 2.78
C THR A 162 -10.22 17.93 3.12
N SER A 163 -10.51 18.08 4.42
CA SER A 163 -11.82 18.41 4.97
C SER A 163 -11.87 19.91 5.18
N LYS A 164 -12.74 20.59 4.44
CA LYS A 164 -12.87 22.05 4.55
C LYS A 164 -13.46 22.43 5.89
N GLY A 165 -13.00 23.53 6.48
CA GLY A 165 -13.50 24.06 7.73
C GLY A 165 -14.98 24.48 7.61
N ILE A 166 -15.80 24.06 8.56
CA ILE A 166 -17.22 24.40 8.67
C ILE A 166 -17.36 25.55 9.67
N ASP A 167 -18.11 26.58 9.30
CA ASP A 167 -18.29 27.75 10.17
C ASP A 167 -19.20 27.42 11.38
N GLY A 168 -18.57 27.06 12.49
CA GLY A 168 -19.27 26.77 13.75
C GLY A 168 -19.97 27.97 14.36
N THR A 169 -19.63 29.20 13.97
CA THR A 169 -20.30 30.41 14.50
C THR A 169 -21.74 30.49 14.04
N LYS A 170 -22.05 29.92 12.87
CA LYS A 170 -23.40 29.82 12.31
C LYS A 170 -24.24 28.68 12.90
N LEU A 171 -23.59 27.78 13.66
CA LEU A 171 -24.19 26.62 14.31
C LEU A 171 -24.37 26.81 15.83
N THR A 172 -24.25 28.02 16.35
CA THR A 172 -24.50 28.30 17.76
C THR A 172 -25.97 28.37 18.07
N SER A 173 -26.35 28.18 19.34
CA SER A 173 -27.73 28.31 19.78
C SER A 173 -28.36 29.71 19.53
N THR A 174 -27.51 30.73 19.46
CA THR A 174 -27.94 32.10 19.10
C THR A 174 -28.13 32.26 17.60
N ALA A 175 -27.34 31.56 16.79
CA ALA A 175 -27.41 31.62 15.34
C ALA A 175 -28.53 30.76 14.75
N LEU A 176 -28.97 29.72 15.48
CA LEU A 176 -30.06 28.81 15.13
C LEU A 176 -31.30 28.98 16.02
N ASP A 177 -31.70 30.21 16.25
CA ASP A 177 -32.87 30.58 17.07
C ASP A 177 -34.11 30.71 16.17
N VAL A 178 -35.21 30.02 16.53
CA VAL A 178 -36.49 30.05 15.81
C VAL A 178 -37.64 30.56 16.67
N THR A 179 -37.37 31.26 17.79
CA THR A 179 -38.38 31.81 18.69
C THR A 179 -39.20 32.96 18.08
N ASP A 180 -38.70 33.59 17.01
CA ASP A 180 -39.31 34.66 16.27
C ASP A 180 -39.17 34.42 14.75
N ALA A 181 -40.14 34.94 13.98
CA ALA A 181 -40.16 34.82 12.52
C ALA A 181 -38.93 35.48 11.86
N ALA A 182 -38.42 36.58 12.40
CA ALA A 182 -37.22 37.23 11.91
C ALA A 182 -35.95 36.40 12.19
N LYS A 183 -35.84 35.84 13.39
CA LYS A 183 -34.75 34.91 13.77
C LYS A 183 -34.79 33.63 12.96
N ALA A 184 -36.01 33.07 12.74
CA ALA A 184 -36.18 31.89 11.89
C ALA A 184 -35.69 32.13 10.45
N ALA A 185 -35.92 33.34 9.89
CA ALA A 185 -35.38 33.70 8.58
C ALA A 185 -33.84 33.75 8.57
N THR A 186 -33.21 34.25 9.63
CA THR A 186 -31.76 34.24 9.80
C THR A 186 -31.21 32.80 9.94
N THR A 187 -31.90 31.96 10.72
CA THR A 187 -31.58 30.54 10.87
C THR A 187 -31.56 29.81 9.53
N ILE A 188 -32.59 30.05 8.66
CA ILE A 188 -32.61 29.49 7.31
C ILE A 188 -31.35 29.86 6.53
N THR A 189 -30.96 31.14 6.55
CA THR A 189 -29.76 31.61 5.84
C THR A 189 -28.50 30.97 6.40
N ASN A 190 -28.36 30.86 7.71
CA ASN A 190 -27.19 30.22 8.36
C ASN A 190 -27.09 28.73 8.01
N ILE A 191 -28.22 28.03 8.02
CA ILE A 191 -28.27 26.60 7.62
C ILE A 191 -27.94 26.43 6.14
N ASP A 192 -28.50 27.24 5.25
CA ASP A 192 -28.25 27.17 3.81
C ASP A 192 -26.74 27.41 3.51
N ASP A 193 -26.11 28.36 4.18
CA ASP A 193 -24.67 28.61 4.04
C ASP A 193 -23.81 27.48 4.60
N THR A 194 -24.19 26.92 5.75
CA THR A 194 -23.46 25.79 6.34
C THR A 194 -23.64 24.50 5.53
N LEU A 195 -24.83 24.26 4.97
CA LEU A 195 -25.07 23.15 4.04
C LEU A 195 -24.18 23.22 2.79
N LYS A 196 -23.92 24.43 2.26
CA LYS A 196 -22.97 24.62 1.15
C LYS A 196 -21.55 24.20 1.57
N GLN A 197 -21.13 24.55 2.79
CA GLN A 197 -19.79 24.16 3.29
C GLN A 197 -19.70 22.65 3.51
N VAL A 198 -20.71 22.03 4.12
CA VAL A 198 -20.79 20.57 4.30
C VAL A 198 -20.73 19.85 2.95
N THR A 199 -21.51 20.32 1.96
CA THR A 199 -21.50 19.75 0.61
C THR A 199 -20.15 19.92 -0.06
N ALA A 200 -19.48 21.07 0.10
CA ALA A 200 -18.13 21.28 -0.44
C ALA A 200 -17.08 20.37 0.23
N THR A 201 -17.23 20.11 1.53
CA THR A 201 -16.35 19.17 2.26
C THR A 201 -16.59 17.73 1.78
N ARG A 202 -17.84 17.31 1.62
CA ARG A 202 -18.19 15.99 1.07
C ARG A 202 -17.64 15.82 -0.35
N ALA A 203 -17.77 16.83 -1.21
CA ALA A 203 -17.21 16.81 -2.56
C ALA A 203 -15.67 16.68 -2.54
N SER A 204 -15.01 17.37 -1.62
CA SER A 204 -13.55 17.27 -1.45
C SER A 204 -13.12 15.87 -0.99
N LEU A 205 -13.84 15.28 -0.02
CA LEU A 205 -13.57 13.92 0.46
C LEU A 205 -13.82 12.88 -0.64
N GLY A 206 -14.93 13.00 -1.39
CA GLY A 206 -15.24 12.11 -2.51
C GLY A 206 -14.22 12.21 -3.65
N ALA A 207 -13.76 13.42 -3.98
CA ALA A 207 -12.67 13.60 -4.95
C ALA A 207 -11.36 12.97 -4.45
N GLY A 208 -11.09 13.09 -3.15
CA GLY A 208 -9.94 12.44 -2.51
C GLY A 208 -10.00 10.92 -2.57
N GLN A 209 -11.19 10.33 -2.34
CA GLN A 209 -11.41 8.88 -2.47
C GLN A 209 -11.12 8.39 -3.90
N ASN A 210 -11.71 9.02 -4.91
CA ASN A 210 -11.48 8.65 -6.31
C ASN A 210 -10.00 8.76 -6.70
N ARG A 211 -9.30 9.77 -6.15
CA ARG A 211 -7.86 9.92 -6.37
C ARG A 211 -7.07 8.81 -5.71
N LEU A 212 -7.42 8.42 -4.49
CA LEU A 212 -6.77 7.31 -3.78
C LEU A 212 -7.03 5.97 -4.47
N GLU A 213 -8.24 5.70 -4.97
CA GLU A 213 -8.56 4.51 -5.75
C GLU A 213 -7.71 4.44 -7.04
N SER A 214 -7.55 5.56 -7.74
CA SER A 214 -6.68 5.64 -8.91
C SER A 214 -5.22 5.35 -8.56
N VAL A 215 -4.75 5.82 -7.41
CA VAL A 215 -3.40 5.53 -6.89
C VAL A 215 -3.26 4.05 -6.56
N VAL A 216 -4.23 3.42 -5.89
CA VAL A 216 -4.22 1.98 -5.57
C VAL A 216 -4.10 1.16 -6.85
N ASN A 217 -4.89 1.47 -7.88
CA ASN A 217 -4.84 0.78 -9.17
C ASN A 217 -3.46 0.94 -9.84
N ASN A 218 -2.91 2.15 -9.84
CA ASN A 218 -1.58 2.43 -10.41
C ASN A 218 -0.48 1.68 -9.66
N LEU A 219 -0.47 1.75 -8.33
CA LEU A 219 0.52 1.07 -7.49
C LEU A 219 0.45 -0.46 -7.66
N THR A 220 -0.76 -1.03 -7.77
CA THR A 220 -0.96 -2.46 -7.99
C THR A 220 -0.36 -2.90 -9.32
N ASN A 221 -0.63 -2.17 -10.40
CA ASN A 221 -0.05 -2.45 -11.71
C ASN A 221 1.49 -2.32 -11.71
N ASN A 222 2.01 -1.27 -11.09
CA ASN A 222 3.45 -1.06 -11.00
C ASN A 222 4.13 -2.14 -10.15
N ALA A 223 3.55 -2.52 -9.01
CA ALA A 223 4.07 -3.59 -8.16
C ALA A 223 4.10 -4.94 -8.88
N THR A 224 3.08 -5.23 -9.69
CA THR A 224 3.02 -6.44 -10.52
C THR A 224 4.12 -6.42 -11.58
N ASN A 225 4.25 -5.33 -12.33
CA ASN A 225 5.27 -5.19 -13.37
C ASN A 225 6.70 -5.26 -12.79
N LEU A 226 6.91 -4.62 -11.64
CA LEU A 226 8.21 -4.67 -10.96
C LEU A 226 8.51 -6.07 -10.42
N SER A 227 7.50 -6.80 -9.93
CA SER A 227 7.66 -8.18 -9.48
C SER A 227 8.01 -9.11 -10.64
N ASP A 228 7.37 -8.94 -11.81
CA ASP A 228 7.69 -9.68 -13.03
C ASP A 228 9.12 -9.37 -13.51
N ALA A 229 9.50 -8.10 -13.53
CA ALA A 229 10.86 -7.71 -13.89
C ALA A 229 11.91 -8.28 -12.93
N ARG A 230 11.62 -8.28 -11.61
CA ARG A 230 12.49 -8.89 -10.60
C ARG A 230 12.61 -10.39 -10.81
N SER A 231 11.51 -11.09 -11.08
CA SER A 231 11.49 -12.52 -11.37
C SER A 231 12.42 -12.88 -12.54
N ARG A 232 12.37 -12.10 -13.62
CA ARG A 232 13.28 -12.30 -14.77
C ARG A 232 14.76 -12.11 -14.45
N ILE A 233 15.10 -11.34 -13.43
CA ILE A 233 16.48 -11.12 -12.99
C ILE A 233 16.93 -12.21 -12.01
N GLU A 234 16.12 -12.49 -11.00
CA GLU A 234 16.50 -13.26 -9.81
C GLU A 234 16.11 -14.73 -9.90
N ASP A 235 14.97 -15.08 -10.53
CA ASP A 235 14.44 -16.44 -10.51
C ASP A 235 15.15 -17.36 -11.50
N THR A 236 15.16 -18.65 -11.20
CA THR A 236 15.77 -19.68 -12.05
C THR A 236 14.73 -20.34 -12.95
N ASP A 237 15.15 -20.71 -14.18
CA ASP A 237 14.41 -21.63 -15.02
C ASP A 237 14.66 -23.06 -14.54
N TYR A 238 13.62 -23.67 -13.98
CA TYR A 238 13.65 -25.00 -13.40
C TYR A 238 14.07 -26.08 -14.42
N SER A 239 13.63 -25.95 -15.68
CA SER A 239 13.95 -26.92 -16.75
C SER A 239 15.41 -26.86 -17.14
N SER A 240 15.96 -25.66 -17.27
CA SER A 240 17.37 -25.43 -17.59
C SER A 240 18.27 -25.92 -16.46
N GLU A 241 17.93 -25.60 -15.21
CA GLU A 241 18.74 -25.92 -14.05
C GLU A 241 18.72 -27.42 -13.69
N THR A 242 17.59 -28.11 -13.87
CA THR A 242 17.53 -29.60 -13.74
C THR A 242 18.38 -30.31 -14.77
N THR A 243 18.39 -29.79 -16.01
CA THR A 243 19.27 -30.30 -17.06
C THR A 243 20.74 -30.07 -16.72
N ALA A 244 21.09 -28.88 -16.20
CA ALA A 244 22.44 -28.55 -15.75
C ALA A 244 22.87 -29.45 -14.58
N MET A 245 21.97 -29.71 -13.61
CA MET A 245 22.20 -30.62 -12.49
C MET A 245 22.44 -32.05 -12.98
N ALA A 246 21.61 -32.59 -13.87
CA ALA A 246 21.77 -33.93 -14.42
C ALA A 246 23.10 -34.08 -15.18
N LYS A 247 23.43 -33.08 -16.01
CA LYS A 247 24.72 -33.03 -16.72
C LYS A 247 25.90 -33.01 -15.75
N ALA A 248 25.85 -32.19 -14.71
CA ALA A 248 26.93 -32.11 -13.70
C ALA A 248 27.08 -33.44 -12.94
N GLN A 249 25.98 -34.11 -12.61
CA GLN A 249 25.98 -35.41 -11.96
C GLN A 249 26.63 -36.51 -12.84
N ILE A 250 26.26 -36.55 -14.14
CA ILE A 250 26.87 -37.48 -15.09
C ILE A 250 28.37 -37.19 -15.25
N LEU A 251 28.76 -35.91 -15.37
CA LEU A 251 30.15 -35.52 -15.47
C LEU A 251 30.97 -35.89 -14.23
N SER A 252 30.41 -35.75 -13.03
CA SER A 252 31.05 -36.16 -11.77
C SER A 252 31.31 -37.67 -11.77
N GLN A 253 30.27 -38.47 -12.13
CA GLN A 253 30.42 -39.94 -12.21
C GLN A 253 31.40 -40.37 -13.28
N ALA A 254 31.36 -39.77 -14.47
CA ALA A 254 32.30 -40.07 -15.56
C ALA A 254 33.75 -39.69 -15.18
N SER A 255 33.95 -38.55 -14.54
CA SER A 255 35.25 -38.11 -14.08
C SER A 255 35.83 -39.07 -13.03
N THR A 256 35.01 -39.56 -12.11
CA THR A 256 35.44 -40.58 -11.12
C THR A 256 35.88 -41.90 -11.82
N ALA A 257 35.10 -42.35 -12.81
CA ALA A 257 35.46 -43.52 -13.59
C ALA A 257 36.77 -43.33 -14.39
N MET A 258 36.96 -42.15 -14.97
CA MET A 258 38.19 -41.76 -15.66
C MET A 258 39.43 -41.70 -14.74
N ILE A 259 39.27 -41.28 -13.49
CA ILE A 259 40.34 -41.32 -12.47
C ILE A 259 40.75 -42.76 -12.21
N ALA A 260 39.77 -43.66 -12.02
CA ALA A 260 40.06 -45.10 -11.84
C ALA A 260 40.79 -45.68 -13.03
N GLN A 261 40.32 -45.38 -14.25
CA GLN A 261 40.96 -45.84 -15.49
C GLN A 261 42.38 -45.30 -15.69
N ALA A 262 42.60 -44.02 -15.37
CA ALA A 262 43.92 -43.37 -15.44
C ALA A 262 44.88 -43.99 -14.44
N ASN A 263 44.46 -44.38 -13.24
CA ASN A 263 45.27 -45.07 -12.25
C ASN A 263 45.60 -46.53 -12.69
N GLN A 264 44.62 -47.25 -13.30
CA GLN A 264 44.85 -48.56 -13.81
C GLN A 264 45.88 -48.59 -14.94
N SER A 265 45.84 -47.64 -15.87
CA SER A 265 46.80 -47.54 -16.96
C SER A 265 48.20 -47.32 -16.45
N GLN A 266 48.43 -46.56 -15.36
CA GLN A 266 49.72 -46.35 -14.73
C GLN A 266 50.26 -47.61 -14.06
N GLN A 267 49.38 -48.40 -13.42
CA GLN A 267 49.73 -49.73 -12.86
C GLN A 267 50.18 -50.73 -13.93
N ASN A 268 49.51 -50.72 -15.08
CA ASN A 268 49.91 -51.58 -16.20
C ASN A 268 51.27 -51.22 -16.77
N VAL A 269 51.66 -49.95 -16.81
CA VAL A 269 53.00 -49.51 -17.21
C VAL A 269 54.05 -49.92 -16.18
N LEU A 270 53.73 -49.82 -14.86
CA LEU A 270 54.60 -50.31 -13.81
C LEU A 270 54.81 -51.81 -13.83
N SER A 271 53.80 -52.60 -14.21
CA SER A 271 53.89 -54.05 -14.32
C SER A 271 54.80 -54.53 -15.49
N LEU A 272 54.96 -53.71 -16.54
CA LEU A 272 55.88 -53.96 -17.66
C LEU A 272 57.37 -53.67 -17.37
N LEU A 273 57.61 -52.96 -16.23
CA LEU A 273 58.98 -52.65 -15.76
C LEU A 273 59.49 -53.59 -14.64
N ARG A 274 58.63 -54.52 -14.26
CA ARG A 274 58.95 -55.65 -13.40
C ARG A 274 59.26 -56.88 -14.23
#